data_8f8a567de35339df34bd152384afed95
#
_entry.id   8f8a567de35339df34bd152384afed95
#
_cell.length_a   1.000
_cell.length_b   1.000
_cell.length_c   1.000
_cell.angle_alpha   90.00
_cell.angle_beta   90.00
_cell.angle_gamma   90.00
#
_symmetry.space_group_name_H-M   'P 1'
#
loop_
_entity.id
_entity.type
_entity.pdbx_description
1 polymer ?
#
loop_
_entity_poly.entity_id
_entity_poly.type
_entity_poly.pdbx_seq_one_letter_code
_entity_poly.pdbx_strand_id
1 'polypeptide(L)'
;MKFYIYQGVGTDGELKKVAEVENKKEYTVTGLTANATYRFAVSSYNGLRESAKSNVITVKTSAIPVQSITLAIDKTALEVGGTAKVTVTITPANETAGAAVLTSSNTQVTTVDGAGNVKAIAPGKATITAKIGEKVSNVISLTVYEALINVTNLASKNVTANSVDLSWD
;
A
#
# COMPACT_ATOMS: atom_id res chain seq x y z
N MET A 1 25.40 37.00 -20.08
CA MET A 1 24.94 35.88 -20.93
C MET A 1 23.90 35.08 -20.15
N LYS A 2 22.75 34.79 -20.78
CA LYS A 2 21.73 33.92 -20.17
C LYS A 2 21.89 32.50 -20.63
N PHE A 3 21.42 31.54 -19.80
CA PHE A 3 21.29 30.14 -20.17
C PHE A 3 19.85 29.68 -19.92
N TYR A 4 19.32 28.93 -20.86
CA TYR A 4 17.99 28.33 -20.78
C TYR A 4 18.09 26.84 -20.46
N ILE A 5 17.35 26.39 -19.46
CA ILE A 5 17.32 25.03 -19.02
C ILE A 5 16.05 24.38 -19.60
N TYR A 6 16.22 23.24 -20.24
CA TYR A 6 15.16 22.47 -20.86
C TYR A 6 14.98 21.14 -20.14
N GLN A 7 13.73 20.74 -19.96
CA GLN A 7 13.35 19.49 -19.33
C GLN A 7 12.30 18.78 -20.18
N GLY A 8 12.44 17.45 -20.32
CA GLY A 8 11.44 16.52 -20.83
C GLY A 8 11.18 15.43 -19.80
N VAL A 9 9.97 14.84 -19.79
CA VAL A 9 9.59 13.74 -18.91
C VAL A 9 9.61 12.44 -19.71
N GLY A 10 10.19 11.39 -19.15
CA GLY A 10 10.39 10.11 -19.84
C GLY A 10 11.67 10.08 -20.67
N THR A 11 11.85 9.01 -21.43
CA THR A 11 13.05 8.78 -22.27
C THR A 11 13.04 9.54 -23.60
N ASP A 12 11.87 9.98 -24.05
CA ASP A 12 11.61 10.61 -25.33
C ASP A 12 10.81 11.92 -25.21
N GLY A 13 10.49 12.35 -23.97
CA GLY A 13 9.69 13.54 -23.71
C GLY A 13 10.25 14.81 -24.37
N GLU A 14 9.34 15.63 -24.89
CA GLU A 14 9.68 16.92 -25.51
C GLU A 14 10.40 17.83 -24.51
N LEU A 15 11.48 18.46 -24.95
CA LEU A 15 12.27 19.39 -24.15
C LEU A 15 11.62 20.78 -24.14
N LYS A 16 11.01 21.16 -23.02
CA LYS A 16 10.41 22.46 -22.76
C LYS A 16 11.31 23.30 -21.86
N LYS A 17 11.39 24.62 -22.13
CA LYS A 17 12.13 25.52 -21.26
C LYS A 17 11.47 25.61 -19.88
N VAL A 18 12.21 25.30 -18.83
CA VAL A 18 11.74 25.30 -17.44
C VAL A 18 12.40 26.38 -16.58
N ALA A 19 13.56 26.88 -16.98
CA ALA A 19 14.24 27.96 -16.25
C ALA A 19 15.17 28.76 -17.14
N GLU A 20 15.58 29.96 -16.65
CA GLU A 20 16.67 30.74 -17.16
C GLU A 20 17.58 31.20 -16.03
N VAL A 21 18.86 31.28 -16.29
CA VAL A 21 19.87 31.77 -15.35
C VAL A 21 20.82 32.74 -16.05
N GLU A 22 21.29 33.74 -15.32
CA GLU A 22 22.26 34.71 -15.82
C GLU A 22 23.64 34.47 -15.23
N ASN A 23 24.63 34.45 -16.12
CA ASN A 23 26.05 34.33 -15.73
C ASN A 23 26.41 33.21 -14.76
N LYS A 24 25.62 32.11 -14.72
CA LYS A 24 25.87 30.90 -13.95
C LYS A 24 26.05 29.74 -14.89
N LYS A 25 26.92 28.80 -14.50
CA LYS A 25 27.17 27.54 -15.24
C LYS A 25 26.56 26.31 -14.56
N GLU A 26 25.72 26.52 -13.53
CA GLU A 26 25.03 25.51 -12.75
C GLU A 26 23.60 25.94 -12.45
N TYR A 27 22.71 24.98 -12.36
CA TYR A 27 21.31 25.17 -11.97
C TYR A 27 20.75 23.89 -11.36
N THR A 28 20.08 24.03 -10.24
CA THR A 28 19.39 22.91 -9.58
C THR A 28 17.93 22.90 -10.01
N VAL A 29 17.52 21.86 -10.74
CA VAL A 29 16.11 21.63 -11.05
C VAL A 29 15.45 20.97 -9.84
N THR A 30 14.40 21.58 -9.31
CA THR A 30 13.63 21.09 -8.17
C THR A 30 12.22 20.70 -8.57
N GLY A 31 11.46 20.08 -7.64
CA GLY A 31 10.07 19.67 -7.89
C GLY A 31 9.94 18.45 -8.79
N LEU A 32 11.01 17.66 -8.95
CA LEU A 32 10.98 16.41 -9.71
C LEU A 32 10.26 15.31 -8.93
N THR A 33 9.53 14.47 -9.66
CA THR A 33 8.92 13.26 -9.10
C THR A 33 10.01 12.22 -8.82
N ALA A 34 9.93 11.54 -7.69
CA ALA A 34 10.83 10.43 -7.34
C ALA A 34 10.63 9.22 -8.28
N ASN A 35 11.68 8.43 -8.47
CA ASN A 35 11.69 7.24 -9.32
C ASN A 35 11.23 7.49 -10.77
N ALA A 36 11.36 8.73 -11.26
CA ALA A 36 10.94 9.15 -12.60
C ALA A 36 12.14 9.47 -13.48
N THR A 37 12.00 9.27 -14.78
CA THR A 37 13.04 9.57 -15.77
C THR A 37 12.80 10.96 -16.38
N TYR A 38 13.88 11.72 -16.52
CA TYR A 38 13.88 13.05 -17.09
C TYR A 38 15.00 13.20 -18.10
N ARG A 39 14.79 14.10 -19.07
CA ARG A 39 15.78 14.55 -20.04
C ARG A 39 16.06 16.01 -19.80
N PHE A 40 17.34 16.40 -19.94
CA PHE A 40 17.75 17.79 -19.79
C PHE A 40 18.70 18.21 -20.92
N ALA A 41 18.58 19.47 -21.32
CA ALA A 41 19.50 20.16 -22.20
C ALA A 41 19.59 21.61 -21.78
N VAL A 42 20.63 22.29 -22.24
CA VAL A 42 20.87 23.71 -21.99
C VAL A 42 21.19 24.42 -23.30
N SER A 43 20.73 25.65 -23.46
CA SER A 43 21.20 26.56 -24.51
C SER A 43 21.70 27.85 -23.89
N SER A 44 22.47 28.63 -24.65
CA SER A 44 22.89 29.99 -24.30
C SER A 44 22.13 31.05 -25.09
N TYR A 45 21.96 32.23 -24.50
CA TYR A 45 21.32 33.39 -25.14
C TYR A 45 22.18 34.64 -24.93
N ASN A 46 22.47 35.31 -25.99
CA ASN A 46 23.39 36.49 -25.99
C ASN A 46 22.68 37.83 -25.98
N GLY A 47 21.36 37.86 -25.90
CA GLY A 47 20.55 39.10 -26.03
C GLY A 47 19.91 39.27 -27.40
N LEU A 48 20.41 38.58 -28.41
CA LEU A 48 19.91 38.65 -29.79
C LEU A 48 19.35 37.32 -30.27
N ARG A 49 20.06 36.22 -30.01
CA ARG A 49 19.67 34.86 -30.46
C ARG A 49 20.07 33.80 -29.46
N GLU A 50 19.36 32.68 -29.53
CA GLU A 50 19.63 31.45 -28.78
C GLU A 50 20.52 30.51 -29.59
N SER A 51 21.44 29.85 -28.92
CA SER A 51 22.25 28.77 -29.50
C SER A 51 21.42 27.50 -29.75
N ALA A 52 22.00 26.56 -30.51
CA ALA A 52 21.50 25.18 -30.45
C ALA A 52 21.54 24.67 -29.01
N LYS A 53 20.65 23.69 -28.68
CA LYS A 53 20.69 22.99 -27.39
C LYS A 53 21.96 22.14 -27.29
N SER A 54 22.46 21.98 -26.08
CA SER A 54 23.55 21.04 -25.79
C SER A 54 23.16 19.60 -26.14
N ASN A 55 24.08 18.65 -25.94
CA ASN A 55 23.71 17.24 -25.84
C ASN A 55 22.61 17.07 -24.78
N VAL A 56 21.75 16.09 -24.98
CA VAL A 56 20.70 15.72 -24.03
C VAL A 56 21.24 14.70 -23.05
N ILE A 57 21.08 14.95 -21.77
CA ILE A 57 21.31 13.93 -20.73
C ILE A 57 19.96 13.35 -20.28
N THR A 58 19.95 12.05 -19.98
CA THR A 58 18.81 11.35 -19.41
C THR A 58 19.19 10.87 -18.01
N VAL A 59 18.40 11.23 -17.01
CA VAL A 59 18.63 10.87 -15.61
C VAL A 59 17.34 10.35 -15.00
N LYS A 60 17.48 9.40 -14.07
CA LYS A 60 16.39 8.90 -13.25
C LYS A 60 16.57 9.42 -11.83
N THR A 61 15.53 10.04 -11.28
CA THR A 61 15.52 10.46 -9.87
C THR A 61 15.52 9.24 -8.96
N SER A 62 16.06 9.39 -7.74
CA SER A 62 16.09 8.33 -6.76
C SER A 62 14.69 7.90 -6.35
N ALA A 63 14.53 6.61 -6.04
CA ALA A 63 13.32 6.09 -5.42
C ALA A 63 13.24 6.52 -3.95
N ILE A 64 12.03 6.65 -3.42
CA ILE A 64 11.78 6.83 -1.99
C ILE A 64 11.49 5.44 -1.40
N PRO A 65 12.37 4.89 -0.55
CA PRO A 65 12.20 3.55 -0.01
C PRO A 65 11.14 3.52 1.09
N VAL A 66 10.47 2.37 1.24
CA VAL A 66 9.60 2.09 2.39
C VAL A 66 10.46 1.99 3.65
N GLN A 67 10.08 2.74 4.67
CA GLN A 67 10.70 2.70 5.99
C GLN A 67 9.97 1.70 6.90
N SER A 68 8.64 1.77 6.97
CA SER A 68 7.81 0.86 7.75
C SER A 68 6.44 0.61 7.11
N ILE A 69 5.84 -0.53 7.48
CA ILE A 69 4.47 -0.91 7.14
C ILE A 69 3.77 -1.21 8.46
N THR A 70 2.59 -0.64 8.66
CA THR A 70 1.76 -0.88 9.84
C THR A 70 0.38 -1.34 9.41
N LEU A 71 -0.12 -2.40 10.03
CA LEU A 71 -1.48 -2.90 9.85
C LEU A 71 -2.35 -2.56 11.05
N ALA A 72 -3.57 -2.15 10.78
CA ALA A 72 -4.68 -2.08 11.71
C ALA A 72 -5.86 -2.87 11.18
N ILE A 73 -6.73 -3.37 12.04
CA ILE A 73 -7.95 -4.10 11.66
C ILE A 73 -9.11 -3.63 12.53
N ASP A 74 -10.30 -3.62 11.98
CA ASP A 74 -11.52 -3.19 12.68
C ASP A 74 -12.06 -4.26 13.65
N LYS A 75 -11.81 -5.56 13.36
CA LYS A 75 -12.28 -6.69 14.19
C LYS A 75 -11.24 -7.82 14.20
N THR A 76 -10.92 -8.32 15.39
CA THR A 76 -10.00 -9.45 15.59
C THR A 76 -10.72 -10.78 15.89
N ALA A 77 -12.03 -10.73 16.14
CA ALA A 77 -12.91 -11.86 16.37
C ALA A 77 -14.05 -11.85 15.34
N LEU A 78 -14.25 -12.96 14.66
CA LEU A 78 -15.27 -13.11 13.61
C LEU A 78 -15.99 -14.45 13.82
N GLU A 79 -17.23 -14.52 13.37
CA GLU A 79 -17.90 -15.80 13.12
C GLU A 79 -17.65 -16.26 11.69
N VAL A 80 -17.83 -17.55 11.43
CA VAL A 80 -17.75 -18.11 10.06
C VAL A 80 -18.68 -17.32 9.13
N GLY A 81 -18.16 -16.93 7.97
CA GLY A 81 -18.84 -16.04 6.99
C GLY A 81 -18.72 -14.54 7.28
N GLY A 82 -18.26 -14.17 8.48
CA GLY A 82 -18.03 -12.77 8.86
C GLY A 82 -16.88 -12.13 8.09
N THR A 83 -16.85 -10.80 8.10
CA THR A 83 -15.83 -10.00 7.40
C THR A 83 -15.20 -8.95 8.32
N ALA A 84 -13.97 -8.58 8.01
CA ALA A 84 -13.24 -7.48 8.65
C ALA A 84 -12.46 -6.69 7.59
N LYS A 85 -11.95 -5.51 7.99
CA LYS A 85 -11.17 -4.64 7.12
C LYS A 85 -9.79 -4.37 7.71
N VAL A 86 -8.75 -4.76 6.98
CA VAL A 86 -7.37 -4.38 7.26
C VAL A 86 -7.05 -3.05 6.60
N THR A 87 -6.50 -2.13 7.37
CA THR A 87 -5.92 -0.89 6.86
C THR A 87 -4.41 -1.00 6.87
N VAL A 88 -3.78 -0.70 5.74
CA VAL A 88 -2.33 -0.68 5.57
C VAL A 88 -1.85 0.76 5.59
N THR A 89 -0.92 1.07 6.47
CA THR A 89 -0.22 2.36 6.51
C THR A 89 1.25 2.16 6.16
N ILE A 90 1.72 2.85 5.13
CA ILE A 90 3.11 2.79 4.67
C ILE A 90 3.77 4.13 4.99
N THR A 91 4.99 4.08 5.48
CA THR A 91 5.79 5.27 5.78
C THR A 91 7.10 5.22 4.98
N PRO A 92 7.46 6.33 4.30
CA PRO A 92 6.65 7.52 4.08
C PRO A 92 5.49 7.25 3.09
N ALA A 93 4.41 8.04 3.17
CA ALA A 93 3.23 7.86 2.32
C ALA A 93 3.49 8.09 0.81
N ASN A 94 4.60 8.75 0.47
CA ASN A 94 5.05 9.01 -0.90
C ASN A 94 6.16 8.04 -1.36
N GLU A 95 6.28 6.88 -0.73
CA GLU A 95 7.20 5.83 -1.18
C GLU A 95 6.92 5.40 -2.64
N THR A 96 7.89 4.76 -3.28
CA THR A 96 7.82 4.41 -4.71
C THR A 96 7.95 2.91 -4.98
N ALA A 97 7.87 2.07 -3.93
CA ALA A 97 8.03 0.62 -4.05
C ALA A 97 6.74 -0.11 -4.47
N GLY A 98 5.57 0.57 -4.37
CA GLY A 98 4.28 0.03 -4.79
C GLY A 98 3.43 -0.54 -3.65
N ALA A 99 2.37 -1.28 -4.01
CA ALA A 99 1.42 -1.79 -3.04
C ALA A 99 1.97 -2.91 -2.17
N ALA A 100 1.54 -2.95 -0.91
CA ALA A 100 1.84 -4.04 0.00
C ALA A 100 1.08 -5.33 -0.40
N VAL A 101 1.75 -6.46 -0.30
CA VAL A 101 1.13 -7.79 -0.46
C VAL A 101 0.67 -8.27 0.91
N LEU A 102 -0.63 -8.42 1.08
CA LEU A 102 -1.26 -8.97 2.28
C LEU A 102 -1.30 -10.50 2.21
N THR A 103 -1.03 -11.16 3.33
CA THR A 103 -1.00 -12.63 3.42
C THR A 103 -1.67 -13.10 4.70
N SER A 104 -2.51 -14.10 4.60
CA SER A 104 -3.03 -14.88 5.74
C SER A 104 -2.14 -16.10 5.99
N SER A 105 -1.82 -16.39 7.24
CA SER A 105 -1.06 -17.59 7.62
C SER A 105 -1.85 -18.88 7.44
N ASN A 106 -3.18 -18.81 7.39
CA ASN A 106 -4.05 -19.95 7.18
C ASN A 106 -5.29 -19.54 6.35
N THR A 107 -5.22 -19.79 5.06
CA THR A 107 -6.29 -19.44 4.10
C THR A 107 -7.53 -20.31 4.23
N GLN A 108 -7.47 -21.42 4.96
CA GLN A 108 -8.66 -22.23 5.29
C GLN A 108 -9.46 -21.63 6.45
N VAL A 109 -8.83 -20.83 7.31
CA VAL A 109 -9.48 -20.12 8.41
C VAL A 109 -9.92 -18.70 7.98
N THR A 110 -9.00 -17.94 7.36
CA THR A 110 -9.31 -16.60 6.84
C THR A 110 -8.59 -16.35 5.52
N THR A 111 -9.24 -15.62 4.61
CA THR A 111 -8.61 -15.04 3.42
C THR A 111 -8.52 -13.54 3.56
N VAL A 112 -7.54 -12.92 2.89
CA VAL A 112 -7.40 -11.47 2.76
C VAL A 112 -7.08 -11.14 1.30
N ASP A 113 -7.72 -10.12 0.76
CA ASP A 113 -7.43 -9.63 -0.59
C ASP A 113 -6.46 -8.43 -0.57
N GLY A 114 -5.99 -8.01 -1.75
CA GLY A 114 -5.09 -6.85 -1.90
C GLY A 114 -5.69 -5.52 -1.47
N ALA A 115 -7.01 -5.42 -1.36
CA ALA A 115 -7.71 -4.25 -0.84
C ALA A 115 -7.86 -4.28 0.69
N GLY A 116 -7.43 -5.37 1.36
CA GLY A 116 -7.53 -5.53 2.81
C GLY A 116 -8.87 -6.08 3.29
N ASN A 117 -9.73 -6.62 2.42
CA ASN A 117 -10.95 -7.26 2.86
C ASN A 117 -10.61 -8.67 3.37
N VAL A 118 -11.00 -8.95 4.60
CA VAL A 118 -10.83 -10.25 5.26
C VAL A 118 -12.16 -10.98 5.26
N LYS A 119 -12.12 -12.29 4.96
CA LYS A 119 -13.29 -13.17 5.06
C LYS A 119 -12.95 -14.37 5.95
N ALA A 120 -13.82 -14.62 6.93
CA ALA A 120 -13.76 -15.80 7.78
C ALA A 120 -14.36 -17.01 7.06
N ILE A 121 -13.62 -18.13 6.98
CA ILE A 121 -13.98 -19.33 6.22
C ILE A 121 -14.37 -20.46 7.15
N ALA A 122 -13.55 -20.75 8.17
CA ALA A 122 -13.76 -21.83 9.14
C ALA A 122 -13.27 -21.41 10.53
N PRO A 123 -13.75 -22.06 11.60
CA PRO A 123 -13.29 -21.81 12.96
C PRO A 123 -11.79 -22.06 13.09
N GLY A 124 -11.12 -21.23 13.88
CA GLY A 124 -9.68 -21.36 14.12
C GLY A 124 -8.98 -20.02 14.32
N LYS A 125 -7.65 -20.08 14.27
CA LYS A 125 -6.79 -18.89 14.37
C LYS A 125 -5.98 -18.70 13.10
N ALA A 126 -5.82 -17.45 12.69
CA ALA A 126 -4.94 -17.06 11.62
C ALA A 126 -4.27 -15.71 11.94
N THR A 127 -3.16 -15.44 11.28
CA THR A 127 -2.50 -14.13 11.35
C THR A 127 -2.45 -13.48 9.98
N ILE A 128 -2.50 -12.15 9.94
CA ILE A 128 -2.33 -11.38 8.72
C ILE A 128 -1.06 -10.55 8.85
N THR A 129 -0.28 -10.56 7.79
CA THR A 129 0.92 -9.74 7.60
C THR A 129 0.90 -9.06 6.23
N ALA A 130 1.67 -8.00 6.08
CA ALA A 130 1.92 -7.34 4.79
C ALA A 130 3.41 -7.25 4.51
N LYS A 131 3.78 -7.30 3.21
CA LYS A 131 5.17 -7.19 2.76
C LYS A 131 5.30 -6.27 1.55
N ILE A 132 6.37 -5.45 1.54
CA ILE A 132 6.86 -4.71 0.38
C ILE A 132 8.38 -4.87 0.33
N GLY A 133 8.92 -5.53 -0.71
CA GLY A 133 10.34 -5.86 -0.77
C GLY A 133 10.76 -6.64 0.48
N GLU A 134 11.74 -6.15 1.21
CA GLU A 134 12.22 -6.76 2.47
C GLU A 134 11.49 -6.26 3.72
N LYS A 135 10.61 -5.26 3.60
CA LYS A 135 9.86 -4.73 4.74
C LYS A 135 8.63 -5.56 5.02
N VAL A 136 8.46 -5.92 6.29
CA VAL A 136 7.31 -6.67 6.80
C VAL A 136 6.61 -5.85 7.87
N SER A 137 5.28 -5.93 7.92
CA SER A 137 4.43 -5.24 8.89
C SER A 137 4.48 -5.91 10.29
N ASN A 138 3.81 -5.28 11.26
CA ASN A 138 3.33 -5.99 12.44
C ASN A 138 2.38 -7.13 12.05
N VAL A 139 2.23 -8.08 12.97
CA VAL A 139 1.31 -9.23 12.83
C VAL A 139 -0.05 -8.87 13.44
N ILE A 140 -1.13 -9.15 12.72
CA ILE A 140 -2.50 -9.11 13.25
C ILE A 140 -2.95 -10.53 13.51
N SER A 141 -3.41 -10.84 14.73
CA SER A 141 -3.98 -12.14 15.08
C SER A 141 -5.51 -12.08 15.00
N LEU A 142 -6.10 -13.08 14.36
CA LEU A 142 -7.55 -13.25 14.19
C LEU A 142 -7.99 -14.59 14.79
N THR A 143 -9.18 -14.58 15.40
CA THR A 143 -9.88 -15.80 15.83
C THR A 143 -11.23 -15.85 15.15
N VAL A 144 -11.52 -16.98 14.52
CA VAL A 144 -12.82 -17.27 13.92
C VAL A 144 -13.52 -18.29 14.80
N TYR A 145 -14.75 -17.96 15.18
CA TYR A 145 -15.65 -18.80 15.96
C TYR A 145 -16.69 -19.44 15.05
N GLU A 146 -17.23 -20.56 15.48
CA GLU A 146 -18.44 -21.10 14.86
C GLU A 146 -19.59 -20.10 14.99
N ALA A 147 -20.45 -20.06 13.99
CA ALA A 147 -21.68 -19.28 14.08
C ALA A 147 -22.60 -19.88 15.15
N LEU A 148 -23.22 -19.02 15.94
CA LEU A 148 -24.20 -19.49 16.90
C LEU A 148 -25.40 -20.10 16.18
N ILE A 149 -25.82 -21.26 16.63
CA ILE A 149 -27.08 -21.90 16.22
C ILE A 149 -28.17 -21.60 17.26
N ASN A 150 -29.38 -21.36 16.81
CA ASN A 150 -30.49 -21.26 17.71
C ASN A 150 -30.84 -22.65 18.25
N VAL A 151 -30.86 -22.77 19.55
CA VAL A 151 -31.35 -23.97 20.21
C VAL A 151 -32.85 -24.03 20.03
N THR A 152 -33.34 -25.17 19.55
CA THR A 152 -34.77 -25.42 19.29
C THR A 152 -35.21 -26.70 19.97
N ASN A 153 -36.52 -26.95 19.95
CA ASN A 153 -37.12 -28.20 20.42
C ASN A 153 -36.77 -28.56 21.90
N LEU A 154 -36.68 -27.51 22.77
CA LEU A 154 -36.48 -27.74 24.19
C LEU A 154 -37.60 -28.64 24.74
N ALA A 155 -37.24 -29.80 25.22
CA ALA A 155 -38.16 -30.76 25.82
C ALA A 155 -37.67 -31.19 27.23
N SER A 156 -38.60 -31.63 28.03
CA SER A 156 -38.31 -32.17 29.37
C SER A 156 -38.67 -33.67 29.45
N LYS A 157 -37.85 -34.40 30.16
CA LYS A 157 -38.08 -35.84 30.47
C LYS A 157 -37.74 -36.10 31.95
N ASN A 158 -38.17 -37.23 32.47
CA ASN A 158 -37.80 -37.73 33.81
C ASN A 158 -37.95 -36.68 34.91
N VAL A 159 -39.10 -36.01 34.94
CA VAL A 159 -39.39 -34.98 35.93
C VAL A 159 -39.63 -35.66 37.28
N THR A 160 -38.86 -35.27 38.31
CA THR A 160 -39.00 -35.74 39.69
C THR A 160 -39.30 -34.53 40.59
N ALA A 161 -39.36 -34.78 41.92
CA ALA A 161 -39.57 -33.67 42.89
C ALA A 161 -38.38 -32.66 42.90
N ASN A 162 -37.17 -33.12 42.48
CA ASN A 162 -35.95 -32.33 42.64
C ASN A 162 -35.10 -32.23 41.37
N SER A 163 -35.52 -32.85 40.26
CA SER A 163 -34.75 -32.88 39.01
C SER A 163 -35.63 -32.94 37.76
N VAL A 164 -35.10 -32.48 36.66
CA VAL A 164 -35.68 -32.63 35.32
C VAL A 164 -34.55 -32.78 34.32
N ASP A 165 -34.71 -33.71 33.39
CA ASP A 165 -33.81 -33.86 32.25
C ASP A 165 -34.32 -32.93 31.10
N LEU A 166 -33.43 -32.10 30.59
CA LEU A 166 -33.71 -31.24 29.43
C LEU A 166 -32.97 -31.79 28.20
N SER A 167 -33.63 -31.73 27.06
CA SER A 167 -33.03 -32.04 25.76
C SER A 167 -33.43 -30.99 24.76
N TRP A 168 -32.52 -30.70 23.84
CA TRP A 168 -32.72 -29.73 22.75
C TRP A 168 -31.95 -30.13 21.51
N ASP A 169 -32.26 -29.50 20.37
CA ASP A 169 -31.59 -29.68 19.08
C ASP A 169 -30.75 -28.44 18.75
#